data_9b0ec39a8c07839990307a8cbea2cc4c
#
_entry.id   9b0ec39a8c07839990307a8cbea2cc4c
#
_cell.length_a   1.000
_cell.length_b   1.000
_cell.length_c   1.000
_cell.angle_alpha   90.00
_cell.angle_beta   90.00
_cell.angle_gamma   90.00
#
_symmetry.space_group_name_H-M   'P 1'
#
loop_
_entity.id
_entity.type
_entity.pdbx_description
1 polymer ?
#
loop_
_entity_poly.entity_id
_entity_poly.type
_entity_poly.pdbx_seq_one_letter_code
_entity_poly.pdbx_strand_id
1 'polypeptide(L)'
;MYKRQFLDCIDRATLLVREGDKKPIIIHITDGSMELKIDSAMGSMNEDIDIEKEGKDILIGFNPKFLIDALKVIDDETIDIYLVNPKAPCFIRDEEETYTYLILPVNINQNQAR
;
A
#
# COMPACT_ATOMS: atom_id res chain seq x y z
N MET A 1 -8.37 4.22 -8.25
CA MET A 1 -7.09 3.52 -8.48
C MET A 1 -7.36 2.16 -9.10
N TYR A 2 -6.57 1.77 -10.07
CA TYR A 2 -6.69 0.44 -10.67
C TYR A 2 -6.09 -0.62 -9.76
N LYS A 3 -6.92 -1.59 -9.40
CA LYS A 3 -6.53 -2.65 -8.47
C LYS A 3 -5.32 -3.45 -8.99
N ARG A 4 -5.33 -3.82 -10.28
CA ARG A 4 -4.27 -4.65 -10.86
C ARG A 4 -2.91 -3.98 -10.80
N GLN A 5 -2.86 -2.68 -11.08
CA GLN A 5 -1.61 -1.94 -11.04
C GLN A 5 -1.01 -1.92 -9.63
N PHE A 6 -1.86 -1.69 -8.63
CA PHE A 6 -1.45 -1.67 -7.23
C PHE A 6 -1.01 -3.06 -6.76
N LEU A 7 -1.81 -4.08 -7.06
CA LEU A 7 -1.51 -5.46 -6.68
C LEU A 7 -0.20 -5.94 -7.30
N ASP A 8 0.00 -5.72 -8.59
CA ASP A 8 1.23 -6.14 -9.28
C ASP A 8 2.47 -5.45 -8.70
N CYS A 9 2.35 -4.18 -8.33
CA CYS A 9 3.44 -3.46 -7.69
C CYS A 9 3.80 -4.07 -6.34
N ILE A 10 2.80 -4.42 -5.52
CA ILE A 10 3.04 -5.04 -4.22
C ILE A 10 3.62 -6.45 -4.39
N ASP A 11 3.13 -7.21 -5.37
CA ASP A 11 3.68 -8.54 -5.65
C ASP A 11 5.16 -8.48 -6.02
N ARG A 12 5.56 -7.49 -6.83
CA ARG A 12 6.99 -7.29 -7.14
C ARG A 12 7.80 -6.95 -5.90
N ALA A 13 7.24 -6.14 -5.03
CA ALA A 13 7.91 -5.76 -3.78
C ALA A 13 8.17 -6.98 -2.88
N THR A 14 7.22 -7.91 -2.83
CA THR A 14 7.37 -9.09 -1.97
C THR A 14 8.47 -10.04 -2.42
N LEU A 15 8.91 -9.95 -3.68
CA LEU A 15 10.04 -10.76 -4.15
C LEU A 15 11.37 -10.37 -3.48
N LEU A 16 11.43 -9.18 -2.89
CA LEU A 16 12.60 -8.69 -2.19
C LEU A 16 12.60 -9.02 -0.69
N VAL A 17 11.52 -9.62 -0.21
CA VAL A 17 11.34 -9.92 1.21
C VAL A 17 11.41 -11.43 1.41
N ARG A 18 12.33 -11.87 2.26
CA ARG A 18 12.44 -13.30 2.60
C ARG A 18 11.31 -13.70 3.54
N GLU A 19 10.94 -14.98 3.48
CA GLU A 19 10.02 -15.55 4.45
C GLU A 19 10.56 -15.31 5.86
N GLY A 20 9.73 -14.74 6.72
CA GLY A 20 10.12 -14.38 8.07
C GLY A 20 10.62 -12.96 8.26
N ASP A 21 11.05 -12.30 7.20
CA ASP A 21 11.39 -10.88 7.25
C ASP A 21 10.10 -10.06 7.33
N LYS A 22 10.04 -9.15 8.30
CA LYS A 22 8.86 -8.29 8.50
C LYS A 22 9.13 -6.89 7.99
N LYS A 23 9.44 -6.80 6.69
CA LYS A 23 9.72 -5.50 6.06
C LYS A 23 8.42 -4.88 5.57
N PRO A 24 8.07 -3.68 6.05
CA PRO A 24 6.87 -3.01 5.56
C PRO A 24 7.10 -2.44 4.17
N ILE A 25 6.01 -2.35 3.40
CA ILE A 25 6.00 -1.51 2.24
C ILE A 25 5.63 -0.10 2.68
N ILE A 26 6.42 0.88 2.27
CA ILE A 26 6.19 2.27 2.62
C ILE A 26 5.47 2.94 1.47
N ILE A 27 4.34 3.56 1.76
CA ILE A 27 3.51 4.22 0.76
C ILE A 27 3.53 5.72 1.05
N HIS A 28 3.98 6.49 0.09
CA HIS A 28 4.00 7.95 0.16
C HIS A 28 3.03 8.50 -0.88
N ILE A 29 1.96 9.12 -0.42
CA ILE A 29 0.92 9.68 -1.27
C ILE A 29 1.10 11.19 -1.33
N THR A 30 1.30 11.68 -2.55
CA THR A 30 1.38 13.10 -2.85
C THR A 30 0.37 13.45 -3.93
N ASP A 31 0.34 14.68 -4.40
CA ASP A 31 -0.60 15.09 -5.43
C ASP A 31 -0.44 14.27 -6.70
N GLY A 32 -1.47 13.49 -7.04
CA GLY A 32 -1.52 12.73 -8.28
C GLY A 32 -0.65 11.49 -8.32
N SER A 33 0.10 11.17 -7.25
CA SER A 33 1.04 10.05 -7.27
C SER A 33 1.06 9.29 -5.95
N MET A 34 1.25 7.97 -6.06
CA MET A 34 1.50 7.08 -4.93
C MET A 34 2.85 6.41 -5.17
N GLU A 35 3.83 6.69 -4.33
CA GLU A 35 5.13 6.02 -4.35
C GLU A 35 5.11 4.84 -3.40
N LEU A 36 5.48 3.65 -3.91
CA LEU A 36 5.61 2.44 -3.10
C LEU A 36 7.09 2.08 -3.02
N LYS A 37 7.57 1.88 -1.80
CA LYS A 37 8.97 1.63 -1.54
C LYS A 37 9.15 0.50 -0.55
N ILE A 38 10.09 -0.39 -0.83
CA ILE A 38 10.51 -1.43 0.10
C ILE A 38 12.03 -1.55 0.06
N ASP A 39 12.64 -1.67 1.23
CA ASP A 39 14.08 -1.91 1.37
C ASP A 39 14.28 -3.22 2.12
N SER A 40 15.16 -4.07 1.60
CA SER A 40 15.49 -5.34 2.24
C SER A 40 16.97 -5.66 2.01
N ALA A 41 17.43 -6.74 2.68
CA ALA A 41 18.79 -7.24 2.48
C ALA A 41 19.03 -7.72 1.05
N MET A 42 17.98 -8.06 0.31
CA MET A 42 18.07 -8.53 -1.08
C MET A 42 18.05 -7.40 -2.10
N GLY A 43 17.81 -6.18 -1.67
CA GLY A 43 17.72 -5.01 -2.54
C GLY A 43 16.58 -4.08 -2.17
N SER A 44 16.32 -3.13 -3.02
CA SER A 44 15.23 -2.17 -2.82
C SER A 44 14.42 -2.00 -4.08
N MET A 45 13.18 -1.55 -3.90
CA MET A 45 12.26 -1.25 -4.98
C MET A 45 11.59 0.08 -4.69
N ASN A 46 11.38 0.87 -5.75
CA ASN A 46 10.65 2.12 -5.67
C ASN A 46 9.85 2.27 -6.96
N GLU A 47 8.54 2.28 -6.86
CA GLU A 47 7.65 2.44 -8.01
C GLU A 47 6.60 3.51 -7.73
N ASP A 48 6.22 4.24 -8.77
CA ASP A 48 5.18 5.26 -8.70
C ASP A 48 3.94 4.81 -9.47
N ILE A 49 2.78 5.09 -8.89
CA ILE A 49 1.48 4.83 -9.51
C ILE A 49 0.73 6.14 -9.57
N ASP A 50 0.14 6.45 -10.71
CA ASP A 50 -0.73 7.61 -10.86
C ASP A 50 -2.05 7.36 -10.13
N ILE A 51 -2.48 8.35 -9.35
CA ILE A 51 -3.72 8.26 -8.58
C ILE A 51 -4.48 9.58 -8.64
N GLU A 52 -5.76 9.50 -8.28
CA GLU A 52 -6.54 10.68 -7.94
C GLU A 52 -6.62 10.74 -6.41
N LYS A 53 -6.22 11.88 -5.86
CA LYS A 53 -6.15 12.06 -4.41
C LYS A 53 -7.01 13.23 -3.96
N GLU A 54 -7.72 13.02 -2.87
CA GLU A 54 -8.37 14.09 -2.12
C GLU A 54 -7.76 14.14 -0.73
N GLY A 55 -7.43 15.33 -0.25
CA GLY A 55 -6.90 15.52 1.08
C GLY A 55 -5.39 15.72 1.13
N LYS A 56 -4.82 15.51 2.31
CA LYS A 56 -3.41 15.77 2.58
C LYS A 56 -2.50 14.66 2.10
N ASP A 57 -1.25 14.99 1.88
CA ASP A 57 -0.21 14.00 1.66
C ASP A 57 -0.04 13.12 2.90
N ILE A 58 0.31 11.85 2.67
CA ILE A 58 0.46 10.90 3.77
C ILE A 58 1.64 9.97 3.50
N LEU A 59 2.36 9.62 4.56
CA LEU A 59 3.40 8.59 4.54
C LEU A 59 3.01 7.51 5.53
N ILE A 60 2.83 6.28 5.05
CA ILE A 60 2.28 5.21 5.86
C ILE A 60 2.93 3.88 5.46
N GLY A 61 3.09 2.97 6.42
CA GLY A 61 3.64 1.64 6.17
C GLY A 61 2.63 0.55 6.42
N PHE A 62 2.69 -0.50 5.61
CA PHE A 62 1.83 -1.68 5.75
C PHE A 62 2.63 -2.96 5.60
N ASN A 63 2.12 -4.03 6.22
CA ASN A 63 2.57 -5.38 5.89
C ASN A 63 2.03 -5.71 4.49
N PRO A 64 2.90 -5.96 3.49
CA PRO A 64 2.43 -6.17 2.12
C PRO A 64 1.51 -7.38 1.99
N LYS A 65 1.68 -8.40 2.81
CA LYS A 65 0.83 -9.59 2.78
C LYS A 65 -0.64 -9.26 3.04
N PHE A 66 -0.92 -8.37 3.99
CA PHE A 66 -2.30 -8.01 4.31
C PHE A 66 -2.94 -7.22 3.17
N LEU A 67 -2.16 -6.36 2.50
CA LEU A 67 -2.65 -5.65 1.33
C LEU A 67 -2.98 -6.62 0.18
N ILE A 68 -2.10 -7.58 -0.06
CA ILE A 68 -2.30 -8.57 -1.12
C ILE A 68 -3.55 -9.40 -0.83
N ASP A 69 -3.71 -9.87 0.40
CA ASP A 69 -4.86 -10.68 0.78
C ASP A 69 -6.18 -9.93 0.55
N ALA A 70 -6.23 -8.65 0.91
CA ALA A 70 -7.41 -7.83 0.68
C ALA A 70 -7.69 -7.62 -0.81
N LEU A 71 -6.65 -7.31 -1.58
CA LEU A 71 -6.80 -7.02 -3.00
C LEU A 71 -7.21 -8.24 -3.82
N LYS A 72 -6.80 -9.44 -3.41
CA LYS A 72 -7.16 -10.67 -4.11
C LYS A 72 -8.64 -11.03 -3.98
N VAL A 73 -9.30 -10.56 -2.94
CA VAL A 73 -10.72 -10.85 -2.70
C VAL A 73 -11.64 -9.92 -3.48
N ILE A 74 -11.13 -8.73 -3.84
CA ILE A 74 -11.91 -7.73 -4.58
C ILE A 74 -11.79 -8.02 -6.07
N ASP A 75 -12.93 -8.23 -6.74
CA ASP A 75 -12.95 -8.54 -8.18
C ASP A 75 -13.00 -7.31 -9.08
N ASP A 76 -13.31 -6.15 -8.52
CA ASP A 76 -13.47 -4.91 -9.29
C ASP A 76 -12.15 -4.44 -9.89
N GLU A 77 -12.22 -3.76 -11.04
CA GLU A 77 -11.05 -3.17 -11.69
C GLU A 77 -10.46 -2.01 -10.88
N THR A 78 -11.32 -1.25 -10.23
CA THR A 78 -10.91 -0.08 -9.46
C THR A 78 -11.31 -0.24 -8.01
N ILE A 79 -10.52 0.39 -7.14
CA ILE A 79 -10.75 0.40 -5.70
C ILE A 79 -10.54 1.80 -5.16
N ASP A 80 -11.16 2.08 -4.02
CA ASP A 80 -10.93 3.29 -3.26
C ASP A 80 -10.19 2.95 -1.97
N ILE A 81 -9.20 3.75 -1.66
CA ILE A 81 -8.42 3.59 -0.43
C ILE A 81 -8.62 4.84 0.41
N TYR A 82 -9.05 4.64 1.65
CA TYR A 82 -9.33 5.72 2.60
C TYR A 82 -8.29 5.71 3.69
N LEU A 83 -7.54 6.80 3.80
CA LEU A 83 -6.47 6.98 4.77
C LEU A 83 -6.74 8.25 5.56
N VAL A 84 -6.64 8.18 6.88
CA VAL A 84 -6.84 9.34 7.77
C VAL A 84 -5.52 9.91 8.24
N ASN A 85 -4.65 9.03 8.76
CA ASN A 85 -3.32 9.41 9.24
C ASN A 85 -2.44 8.15 9.28
N PRO A 86 -1.10 8.31 9.48
CA PRO A 86 -0.19 7.15 9.44
C PRO A 86 -0.38 6.10 10.53
N LYS A 87 -1.18 6.39 11.53
CA LYS A 87 -1.42 5.47 12.65
C LYS A 87 -2.83 4.90 12.66
N ALA A 88 -3.73 5.45 11.84
CA ALA A 88 -5.11 5.00 11.78
C ALA A 88 -5.27 3.87 10.76
N PRO A 89 -6.28 3.00 10.94
CA PRO A 89 -6.56 1.96 9.98
C PRO A 89 -6.84 2.52 8.58
N CYS A 90 -6.42 1.74 7.57
CA CYS A 90 -6.75 2.00 6.18
C CYS A 90 -8.00 1.22 5.81
N PHE A 91 -8.87 1.82 5.03
CA PHE A 91 -10.06 1.14 4.49
C PHE A 91 -9.92 1.02 2.99
N ILE A 92 -10.12 -0.19 2.48
CA ILE A 92 -10.15 -0.46 1.04
C ILE A 92 -11.57 -0.88 0.69
N ARG A 93 -12.18 -0.18 -0.27
CA ARG A 93 -13.55 -0.45 -0.72
C ARG A 93 -13.59 -0.77 -2.19
N ASP A 94 -14.51 -1.67 -2.56
CA ASP A 94 -14.83 -1.93 -3.96
C ASP A 94 -15.71 -0.81 -4.52
N GLU A 95 -15.94 -0.82 -5.84
CA GLU A 95 -16.72 0.23 -6.52
C GLU A 95 -18.14 0.35 -5.99
N GLU A 96 -18.76 -0.77 -5.63
CA GLU A 96 -20.15 -0.80 -5.16
C GLU A 96 -20.26 -0.59 -3.66
N GLU A 97 -19.13 -0.43 -2.98
CA GLU A 97 -19.06 -0.32 -1.53
C GLU A 97 -19.71 -1.50 -0.81
N THR A 98 -19.74 -2.67 -1.48
CA THR A 98 -20.28 -3.89 -0.92
C THR A 98 -19.42 -4.43 0.19
N TYR A 99 -18.08 -4.32 0.01
CA TYR A 99 -17.10 -4.79 0.98
C TYR A 99 -16.19 -3.66 1.40
N THR A 100 -15.84 -3.65 2.67
CA THR A 100 -14.84 -2.75 3.23
C THR A 100 -13.81 -3.59 3.95
N TYR A 101 -12.55 -3.47 3.55
CA TYR A 101 -11.44 -4.16 4.19
C TYR A 101 -10.67 -3.20 5.07
N LEU A 102 -10.47 -3.60 6.31
CA LEU A 102 -9.72 -2.82 7.31
C LEU A 102 -8.30 -3.38 7.39
N ILE A 103 -7.31 -2.52 7.18
CA ILE A 103 -5.91 -2.92 7.28
C ILE A 103 -5.22 -1.96 8.24
N LEU A 104 -4.59 -2.55 9.27
CA LEU A 104 -3.84 -1.76 10.24
C LEU A 104 -2.46 -1.41 9.68
N PRO A 105 -2.02 -0.16 9.83
CA PRO A 105 -0.67 0.21 9.45
C PRO A 105 0.35 -0.34 10.44
N VAL A 106 1.59 -0.45 9.99
CA VAL A 106 2.71 -0.77 10.87
C VAL A 106 3.43 0.52 11.24
N ASN A 107 4.07 0.53 12.41
CA ASN A 107 4.90 1.66 12.80
C ASN A 107 6.14 1.69 11.91
N ILE A 108 6.42 2.86 11.36
CA ILE A 108 7.64 3.07 10.58
C ILE A 108 8.53 4.06 11.30
N ASN A 109 9.84 3.81 11.22
CA ASN A 109 10.83 4.77 11.63
C ASN A 109 11.00 5.77 10.50
N GLN A 110 10.97 7.07 10.81
CA GLN A 110 11.14 8.10 9.79
C GLN A 110 12.45 7.96 9.02
N ASN A 111 13.48 7.40 9.65
CA ASN A 111 14.74 7.13 8.99
C ASN A 111 14.63 6.04 7.93
N GLN A 112 13.70 5.11 8.08
CA GLN A 112 13.42 4.08 7.08
C GLN A 112 12.62 4.61 5.89
N ALA A 113 11.90 5.70 6.09
CA ALA A 113 11.05 6.30 5.07
C ALA A 113 11.80 7.26 4.15
N ARG A 114 13.05 7.53 4.43
CA ARG A 114 13.87 8.48 3.67
C ARG A 114 14.78 7.80 2.68
#